data_213d8d56e8c3e550a260e4b96e4ad12b
#
_entry.id   213d8d56e8c3e550a260e4b96e4ad12b
#
_cell.length_a   1.000
_cell.length_b   1.000
_cell.length_c   1.000
_cell.angle_alpha   90.00
_cell.angle_beta   90.00
_cell.angle_gamma   90.00
#
_symmetry.space_group_name_H-M   'P 1'
#
loop_
_entity.id
_entity.type
_entity.pdbx_description
1 polymer ?
#
loop_
_entity_poly.entity_id
_entity_poly.type
_entity_poly.pdbx_seq_one_letter_code
_entity_poly.pdbx_strand_id
1 'polypeptide(L)'
;SSAASDVYKRQNMNEEFSLKSVAEKYHFSEPYFCTLFKKGTGMSVIHFVQHVRIHYGTYLIRSSEKKLQEIAEEVGFENYSYFGKLFKRYIGQTPEAYRDGSEGELGI
;
A
#
# COMPACT_ATOMS: atom_id res chain seq x y z
N SER A 1 3.62 16.89 12.63
CA SER A 1 4.37 17.27 11.45
C SER A 1 4.29 16.19 10.39
N SER A 2 4.64 16.53 9.16
CA SER A 2 4.60 15.56 8.07
C SER A 2 5.61 14.44 8.27
N ALA A 3 6.76 14.73 8.88
CA ALA A 3 7.76 13.72 9.17
C ALA A 3 7.25 12.70 10.19
N ALA A 4 6.59 13.17 11.23
CA ALA A 4 6.01 12.26 12.22
C ALA A 4 4.88 11.42 11.61
N SER A 5 4.09 12.03 10.74
CA SER A 5 3.02 11.34 10.04
C SER A 5 3.56 10.25 9.12
N ASP A 6 4.67 10.53 8.44
CA ASP A 6 5.30 9.57 7.55
C ASP A 6 5.89 8.40 8.32
N VAL A 7 6.50 8.67 9.47
CA VAL A 7 7.02 7.62 10.34
C VAL A 7 5.88 6.74 10.84
N TYR A 8 4.79 7.34 11.25
CA TYR A 8 3.63 6.60 11.71
C TYR A 8 3.06 5.71 10.60
N LYS A 9 2.91 6.27 9.41
CA LYS A 9 2.40 5.51 8.27
C LYS A 9 3.31 4.34 7.93
N ARG A 10 4.61 4.57 7.97
CA ARG A 10 5.58 3.53 7.67
C ARG A 10 5.52 2.39 8.68
N GLN A 11 5.42 2.72 9.95
CA GLN A 11 5.28 1.72 11.00
C GLN A 11 4.01 0.91 10.82
N ASN A 12 2.91 1.55 10.49
CA ASN A 12 1.65 0.85 10.28
C ASN A 12 1.63 -0.01 9.02
N MET A 13 2.41 0.37 8.01
CA MET A 13 2.53 -0.45 6.81
C MET A 13 3.38 -1.69 7.05
N ASN A 14 4.44 -1.55 7.85
CA ASN A 14 5.32 -2.67 8.17
C ASN A 14 4.76 -3.61 9.22
N GLU A 15 3.98 -3.08 10.14
CA GLU A 15 3.27 -3.92 11.07
C GLU A 15 2.18 -4.63 10.30
N GLU A 16 1.97 -5.87 10.59
CA GLU A 16 0.92 -6.60 9.90
C GLU A 16 -0.41 -5.90 10.09
N PHE A 17 -0.97 -5.47 8.98
CA PHE A 17 -2.34 -5.03 9.02
C PHE A 17 -3.19 -6.24 9.35
N SER A 18 -3.89 -6.17 10.45
CA SER A 18 -4.71 -7.28 10.90
C SER A 18 -6.15 -6.81 11.03
N LEU A 19 -7.03 -7.45 10.28
CA LEU A 19 -8.45 -7.20 10.42
C LEU A 19 -8.90 -7.45 11.84
N LYS A 20 -8.30 -8.46 12.47
CA LYS A 20 -8.59 -8.79 13.85
C LYS A 20 -8.26 -7.64 14.78
N SER A 21 -7.07 -7.06 14.64
CA SER A 21 -6.62 -5.94 15.46
C SER A 21 -7.54 -4.73 15.31
N VAL A 22 -7.87 -4.39 14.08
CA VAL A 22 -8.72 -3.24 13.79
C VAL A 22 -10.13 -3.47 14.35
N ALA A 23 -10.68 -4.65 14.13
CA ALA A 23 -12.00 -4.98 14.61
C ALA A 23 -12.06 -4.96 16.14
N GLU A 24 -11.03 -5.48 16.79
CA GLU A 24 -10.95 -5.47 18.25
C GLU A 24 -10.90 -4.05 18.80
N LYS A 25 -10.15 -3.21 18.15
CA LYS A 25 -10.01 -1.81 18.57
C LYS A 25 -11.36 -1.11 18.59
N TYR A 26 -12.23 -1.41 17.67
CA TYR A 26 -13.53 -0.79 17.57
C TYR A 26 -14.67 -1.69 18.05
N HIS A 27 -14.32 -2.81 18.68
CA HIS A 27 -15.30 -3.74 19.27
C HIS A 27 -16.24 -4.38 18.26
N PHE A 28 -15.73 -4.64 17.05
CA PHE A 28 -16.49 -5.33 16.01
C PHE A 28 -15.92 -6.73 15.79
N SER A 29 -16.73 -7.65 15.31
CA SER A 29 -16.20 -8.89 14.77
C SER A 29 -15.59 -8.61 13.40
N GLU A 30 -14.62 -9.41 12.97
CA GLU A 30 -14.01 -9.23 11.66
C GLU A 30 -15.03 -9.29 10.52
N PRO A 31 -15.93 -10.30 10.48
CA PRO A 31 -16.91 -10.34 9.40
C PRO A 31 -17.82 -9.12 9.39
N TYR A 32 -18.21 -8.65 10.53
CA TYR A 32 -19.08 -7.48 10.63
C TYR A 32 -18.36 -6.23 10.13
N PHE A 33 -17.10 -6.07 10.54
CA PHE A 33 -16.27 -4.95 10.10
C PHE A 33 -16.11 -4.96 8.58
N CYS A 34 -15.80 -6.12 8.00
CA CYS A 34 -15.64 -6.24 6.54
C CYS A 34 -16.94 -5.91 5.81
N THR A 35 -18.07 -6.34 6.35
CA THR A 35 -19.36 -6.05 5.74
C THR A 35 -19.66 -4.56 5.77
N LEU A 36 -19.43 -3.93 6.91
CA LEU A 36 -19.64 -2.48 7.05
C LEU A 36 -18.73 -1.70 6.13
N PHE A 37 -17.46 -2.10 6.08
CA PHE A 37 -16.49 -1.40 5.25
C PHE A 37 -16.87 -1.47 3.78
N LYS A 38 -17.20 -2.66 3.30
CA LYS A 38 -17.59 -2.83 1.90
C LYS A 38 -18.87 -2.09 1.58
N LYS A 39 -19.83 -2.11 2.50
CA LYS A 39 -21.10 -1.43 2.32
C LYS A 39 -20.91 0.08 2.27
N GLY A 40 -20.03 0.61 3.12
CA GLY A 40 -19.79 2.04 3.17
C GLY A 40 -18.89 2.58 2.07
N THR A 41 -17.93 1.80 1.61
CA THR A 41 -16.94 2.26 0.63
C THR A 41 -17.07 1.64 -0.74
N GLY A 42 -17.80 0.53 -0.84
CA GLY A 42 -17.89 -0.22 -2.09
C GLY A 42 -16.67 -1.09 -2.37
N MET A 43 -15.69 -1.10 -1.47
CA MET A 43 -14.42 -1.80 -1.67
C MET A 43 -14.13 -2.68 -0.47
N SER A 44 -13.61 -3.89 -0.68
CA SER A 44 -13.23 -4.75 0.42
C SER A 44 -12.03 -4.15 1.16
N VAL A 45 -11.93 -4.45 2.46
CA VAL A 45 -10.82 -3.97 3.28
C VAL A 45 -9.48 -4.42 2.72
N ILE A 46 -9.41 -5.67 2.28
CA ILE A 46 -8.17 -6.21 1.73
C ILE A 46 -7.73 -5.44 0.48
N HIS A 47 -8.66 -5.17 -0.43
CA HIS A 47 -8.36 -4.40 -1.63
C HIS A 47 -7.97 -2.97 -1.28
N PHE A 48 -8.63 -2.39 -0.31
CA PHE A 48 -8.29 -1.04 0.13
C PHE A 48 -6.86 -0.98 0.67
N VAL A 49 -6.48 -1.92 1.52
CA VAL A 49 -5.13 -1.98 2.08
C VAL A 49 -4.09 -2.17 0.97
N GLN A 50 -4.35 -3.09 0.04
CA GLN A 50 -3.45 -3.30 -1.09
C GLN A 50 -3.28 -2.02 -1.90
N HIS A 51 -4.38 -1.33 -2.15
CA HIS A 51 -4.37 -0.09 -2.91
C HIS A 51 -3.52 0.98 -2.22
N VAL A 52 -3.71 1.14 -0.92
CA VAL A 52 -2.94 2.10 -0.11
C VAL A 52 -1.46 1.75 -0.14
N ARG A 53 -1.12 0.49 0.04
CA ARG A 53 0.29 0.04 0.03
C ARG A 53 0.95 0.30 -1.32
N ILE A 54 0.25 0.00 -2.40
CA ILE A 54 0.79 0.22 -3.74
C ILE A 54 0.99 1.72 -4.00
N HIS A 55 0.03 2.53 -3.62
CA HIS A 55 0.17 3.98 -3.81
C HIS A 55 1.28 4.57 -2.94
N TYR A 56 1.48 4.05 -1.75
CA TYR A 56 2.62 4.46 -0.95
C TYR A 56 3.92 4.03 -1.63
N GLY A 57 3.91 2.87 -2.28
CA GLY A 57 5.04 2.41 -3.08
C GLY A 57 5.38 3.40 -4.19
N THR A 58 4.40 3.93 -4.90
CA THR A 58 4.67 4.91 -5.96
C THR A 58 5.33 6.16 -5.38
N TYR A 59 4.87 6.59 -4.22
CA TYR A 59 5.48 7.75 -3.55
C TYR A 59 6.95 7.48 -3.24
N LEU A 60 7.28 6.31 -2.67
CA LEU A 60 8.65 5.98 -2.33
C LEU A 60 9.54 5.82 -3.56
N ILE A 61 9.00 5.29 -4.64
CA ILE A 61 9.75 5.16 -5.89
C ILE A 61 10.15 6.54 -6.40
N ARG A 62 9.25 7.50 -6.33
CA ARG A 62 9.53 8.85 -6.82
C ARG A 62 10.35 9.68 -5.85
N SER A 63 10.22 9.44 -4.56
CA SER A 63 10.83 10.32 -3.55
C SER A 63 12.11 9.77 -2.96
N SER A 64 12.55 8.58 -3.35
CA SER A 64 13.76 7.99 -2.80
C SER A 64 14.51 7.20 -3.86
N GLU A 65 15.74 6.84 -3.54
CA GLU A 65 16.56 5.99 -4.41
C GLU A 65 16.66 4.57 -3.84
N LYS A 66 15.79 4.23 -2.92
CA LYS A 66 15.77 2.89 -2.33
C LYS A 66 15.54 1.84 -3.40
N LYS A 67 16.09 0.67 -3.17
CA LYS A 67 15.87 -0.46 -4.07
C LYS A 67 14.40 -0.83 -4.04
N LEU A 68 13.88 -1.27 -5.18
CA LEU A 68 12.48 -1.64 -5.28
C LEU A 68 12.09 -2.75 -4.32
N GLN A 69 13.00 -3.70 -4.07
CA GLN A 69 12.75 -4.74 -3.08
C GLN A 69 12.58 -4.16 -1.67
N GLU A 70 13.39 -3.18 -1.34
CA GLU A 70 13.30 -2.50 -0.05
C GLU A 70 11.97 -1.75 0.07
N ILE A 71 11.56 -1.11 -1.01
CA ILE A 71 10.28 -0.41 -1.04
C ILE A 71 9.12 -1.38 -0.84
N ALA A 72 9.15 -2.52 -1.52
CA ALA A 72 8.11 -3.53 -1.37
C ALA A 72 7.99 -3.99 0.09
N GLU A 73 9.11 -4.23 0.73
CA GLU A 73 9.11 -4.61 2.14
C GLU A 73 8.59 -3.49 3.03
N GLU A 74 9.03 -2.28 2.77
CA GLU A 74 8.64 -1.13 3.57
C GLU A 74 7.14 -0.88 3.53
N VAL A 75 6.51 -1.12 2.39
CA VAL A 75 5.06 -0.93 2.28
C VAL A 75 4.27 -2.19 2.65
N GLY A 76 4.93 -3.24 3.11
CA GLY A 76 4.26 -4.37 3.71
C GLY A 76 4.11 -5.62 2.85
N PHE A 77 4.89 -5.75 1.78
CA PHE A 77 4.88 -6.95 0.96
C PHE A 77 6.09 -7.81 1.25
N GLU A 78 5.88 -9.06 1.59
CA GLU A 78 6.97 -9.99 1.84
C GLU A 78 7.58 -10.52 0.56
N ASN A 79 6.80 -10.57 -0.50
CA ASN A 79 7.19 -11.16 -1.78
C ASN A 79 7.20 -10.09 -2.85
N TYR A 80 8.39 -9.84 -3.42
CA TYR A 80 8.53 -8.81 -4.44
C TYR A 80 7.73 -9.13 -5.71
N SER A 81 7.66 -10.40 -6.09
CA SER A 81 6.90 -10.79 -7.27
C SER A 81 5.43 -10.43 -7.12
N TYR A 82 4.89 -10.65 -5.95
CA TYR A 82 3.49 -10.31 -5.69
C TYR A 82 3.28 -8.80 -5.69
N PHE A 83 4.21 -8.07 -5.08
CA PHE A 83 4.20 -6.62 -5.13
C PHE A 83 4.19 -6.14 -6.57
N GLY A 84 5.06 -6.69 -7.41
CA GLY A 84 5.15 -6.32 -8.82
C GLY A 84 3.87 -6.57 -9.58
N LYS A 85 3.23 -7.71 -9.33
CA LYS A 85 1.97 -8.04 -9.98
C LYS A 85 0.85 -7.08 -9.60
N LEU A 86 0.72 -6.79 -8.32
CA LEU A 86 -0.29 -5.85 -7.86
C LEU A 86 0.01 -4.43 -8.32
N PHE A 87 1.28 -4.06 -8.29
CA PHE A 87 1.70 -2.74 -8.75
C PHE A 87 1.28 -2.54 -10.21
N LYS A 88 1.58 -3.51 -11.05
CA LYS A 88 1.20 -3.43 -12.46
C LYS A 88 -0.32 -3.39 -12.63
N ARG A 89 -1.04 -4.14 -11.82
CA ARG A 89 -2.50 -4.17 -11.88
C ARG A 89 -3.10 -2.81 -11.54
N TYR A 90 -2.63 -2.17 -10.48
CA TYR A 90 -3.21 -0.91 -10.02
C TYR A 90 -2.65 0.31 -10.73
N ILE A 91 -1.37 0.27 -11.11
CA ILE A 91 -0.69 1.43 -11.68
C ILE A 91 -0.61 1.36 -13.19
N GLY A 92 -0.62 0.15 -13.76
CA GLY A 92 -0.55 -0.05 -15.19
C GLY A 92 0.85 -0.30 -15.71
N GLN A 93 1.85 -0.22 -14.85
CA GLN A 93 3.25 -0.47 -15.20
C GLN A 93 3.92 -1.26 -14.09
N THR A 94 5.02 -1.93 -14.42
CA THR A 94 5.83 -2.59 -13.40
C THR A 94 6.53 -1.53 -12.55
N PRO A 95 6.96 -1.86 -11.33
CA PRO A 95 7.73 -0.90 -10.53
C PRO A 95 8.99 -0.41 -11.26
N GLU A 96 9.67 -1.29 -11.99
CA GLU A 96 10.86 -0.94 -12.74
C GLU A 96 10.53 0.07 -13.85
N ALA A 97 9.50 -0.22 -14.62
CA ALA A 97 9.07 0.68 -15.68
C ALA A 97 8.60 2.02 -15.14
N TYR A 98 7.91 1.97 -14.01
CA TYR A 98 7.42 3.18 -13.37
C TYR A 98 8.59 4.07 -12.93
N ARG A 99 9.62 3.48 -12.35
CA ARG A 99 10.80 4.24 -11.92
C ARG A 99 11.52 4.86 -13.12
N ASP A 100 11.74 4.08 -14.15
CA ASP A 100 12.46 4.54 -15.34
C ASP A 100 11.63 5.49 -16.19
N GLY A 101 10.36 5.18 -16.32
CA GLY A 101 9.46 5.95 -17.17
C GLY A 101 8.85 7.16 -16.51
N SER A 102 8.93 7.27 -15.20
CA SER A 102 8.25 8.34 -14.48
C SER A 102 8.78 9.72 -14.90
N GLU A 103 10.05 9.82 -15.27
CA GLU A 103 10.62 11.08 -15.73
C GLU A 103 10.01 11.50 -17.04
N GLY A 104 9.89 10.58 -17.97
CA GLY A 104 9.28 10.87 -19.25
C GLY A 104 7.80 11.09 -19.15
N GLU A 105 7.14 10.29 -18.35
CA GLU A 105 5.70 10.41 -18.16
C GLU A 105 5.29 11.74 -17.55
N LEU A 106 6.09 12.19 -16.61
CA LEU A 106 5.81 13.46 -15.96
C LEU A 106 5.97 14.65 -16.86
N GLY A 107 6.57 14.47 -17.99
CA GLY A 107 6.71 15.51 -18.99
C GLY A 107 5.43 15.76 -19.77
N ILE A 108 4.46 14.94 -19.57
CA ILE A 108 3.20 15.06 -20.30
C ILE A 108 2.28 16.12 -19.70
#